data_69b64860d76365bdc1f51d4b1f6e9daa
#
_entry.id   69b64860d76365bdc1f51d4b1f6e9daa
#
_cell.length_a   1.000
_cell.length_b   1.000
_cell.length_c   1.000
_cell.angle_alpha   90.00
_cell.angle_beta   90.00
_cell.angle_gamma   90.00
#
_symmetry.space_group_name_H-M   'P 1'
#
loop_
_entity.id
_entity.type
_entity.pdbx_description
1 polymer ?
#
loop_
_entity_poly.entity_id
_entity_poly.type
_entity_poly.pdbx_seq_one_letter_code
_entity_poly.pdbx_strand_id
1 'polypeptide(L)'
;MNKKTIEYLALVREKTGFSDYKISKEYDINQSNLSKYSSGKAALSETHAWLFANILDIDPAVVVANTKYEHAINTDNNSKAKFWQQQLNKIFSESEPIQIQIAQFNPIVGDIKSNAQKMLNLIQEANDSGAHLIVFPELALTGYPPEDLLYREGFIEQVNEEIEYLCKSVPSNISVLFGAPQKTNDLLFNSAICIQHNLISH
;
A
#
# COMPACT_ATOMS: atom_id res chain seq x y z
N MET A 1 -5.08 -23.86 2.65
CA MET A 1 -6.28 -23.35 1.96
C MET A 1 -5.97 -21.95 1.50
N ASN A 2 -6.03 -21.69 0.21
CA ASN A 2 -5.79 -20.34 -0.32
C ASN A 2 -7.02 -19.49 -0.04
N LYS A 3 -6.85 -18.28 0.54
CA LYS A 3 -7.96 -17.43 1.04
C LYS A 3 -8.06 -16.10 0.29
N LYS A 4 -7.64 -16.04 -0.98
CA LYS A 4 -7.61 -14.81 -1.77
C LYS A 4 -8.98 -14.11 -1.85
N THR A 5 -10.07 -14.85 -1.96
CA THR A 5 -11.43 -14.31 -1.92
C THR A 5 -11.72 -13.54 -0.64
N ILE A 6 -11.29 -14.07 0.52
CA ILE A 6 -11.47 -13.37 1.81
C ILE A 6 -10.65 -12.07 1.83
N GLU A 7 -9.41 -12.11 1.34
CA GLU A 7 -8.52 -10.96 1.26
C GLU A 7 -9.14 -9.85 0.39
N TYR A 8 -9.61 -10.19 -0.82
CA TYR A 8 -10.27 -9.21 -1.69
C TYR A 8 -11.53 -8.61 -1.09
N LEU A 9 -12.37 -9.41 -0.43
CA LEU A 9 -13.56 -8.89 0.24
C LEU A 9 -13.20 -7.96 1.41
N ALA A 10 -12.13 -8.27 2.16
CA ALA A 10 -11.63 -7.39 3.21
C ALA A 10 -11.16 -6.04 2.65
N LEU A 11 -10.39 -6.05 1.57
CA LEU A 11 -9.94 -4.83 0.88
C LEU A 11 -11.12 -3.99 0.33
N VAL A 12 -12.17 -4.64 -0.22
CA VAL A 12 -13.38 -3.92 -0.67
C VAL A 12 -14.08 -3.25 0.50
N ARG A 13 -14.20 -3.92 1.66
CA ARG A 13 -14.78 -3.32 2.87
C ARG A 13 -13.97 -2.12 3.35
N GLU A 14 -12.65 -2.24 3.36
CA GLU A 14 -11.74 -1.17 3.76
C GLU A 14 -11.86 0.03 2.82
N LYS A 15 -11.75 -0.18 1.51
CA LYS A 15 -11.79 0.89 0.51
C LYS A 15 -13.15 1.60 0.46
N THR A 16 -14.25 0.88 0.62
CA THR A 16 -15.62 1.45 0.53
C THR A 16 -16.17 1.92 1.86
N GLY A 17 -15.68 1.43 2.98
CA GLY A 17 -16.29 1.61 4.30
C GLY A 17 -17.65 0.92 4.44
N PHE A 18 -18.00 -0.02 3.56
CA PHE A 18 -19.33 -0.64 3.49
C PHE A 18 -19.38 -1.96 4.27
N SER A 19 -20.49 -2.17 4.97
CA SER A 19 -20.84 -3.49 5.50
C SER A 19 -21.25 -4.46 4.37
N ASP A 20 -21.22 -5.77 4.63
CA ASP A 20 -21.63 -6.78 3.64
C ASP A 20 -23.06 -6.55 3.13
N TYR A 21 -23.96 -6.08 3.99
CA TYR A 21 -25.31 -5.72 3.57
C TYR A 21 -25.30 -4.57 2.56
N LYS A 22 -24.50 -3.54 2.80
CA LYS A 22 -24.39 -2.40 1.89
C LYS A 22 -23.69 -2.78 0.58
N ILE A 23 -22.62 -3.59 0.63
CA ILE A 23 -21.96 -4.17 -0.54
C ILE A 23 -22.95 -4.98 -1.38
N SER A 24 -23.79 -5.82 -0.74
CA SER A 24 -24.83 -6.62 -1.40
C SER A 24 -25.80 -5.73 -2.18
N LYS A 25 -26.24 -4.63 -1.59
CA LYS A 25 -27.22 -3.72 -2.22
C LYS A 25 -26.62 -2.84 -3.29
N GLU A 26 -25.44 -2.27 -3.03
CA GLU A 26 -24.79 -1.32 -3.93
C GLU A 26 -24.31 -1.99 -5.21
N TYR A 27 -23.81 -3.23 -5.10
CA TYR A 27 -23.19 -3.96 -6.20
C TYR A 27 -23.99 -5.16 -6.69
N ASP A 28 -25.25 -5.29 -6.26
CA ASP A 28 -26.18 -6.38 -6.64
C ASP A 28 -25.58 -7.79 -6.42
N ILE A 29 -24.87 -7.97 -5.31
CA ILE A 29 -24.32 -9.27 -4.93
C ILE A 29 -25.26 -9.95 -3.93
N ASN A 30 -25.68 -11.18 -4.23
CA ASN A 30 -26.52 -11.94 -3.30
C ASN A 30 -25.81 -12.13 -1.94
N GLN A 31 -26.52 -11.84 -0.83
CA GLN A 31 -25.98 -11.97 0.53
C GLN A 31 -25.45 -13.39 0.84
N SER A 32 -26.07 -14.43 0.28
CA SER A 32 -25.58 -15.80 0.42
C SER A 32 -24.19 -15.97 -0.20
N ASN A 33 -23.91 -15.31 -1.32
CA ASN A 33 -22.57 -15.34 -1.94
C ASN A 33 -21.56 -14.59 -1.08
N LEU A 34 -21.89 -13.40 -0.57
CA LEU A 34 -21.00 -12.65 0.33
C LEU A 34 -20.68 -13.45 1.60
N SER A 35 -21.67 -14.12 2.19
CA SER A 35 -21.46 -15.00 3.34
C SER A 35 -20.51 -16.18 3.03
N LYS A 36 -20.64 -16.78 1.83
CA LYS A 36 -19.73 -17.84 1.40
C LYS A 36 -18.30 -17.30 1.16
N TYR A 37 -18.17 -16.12 0.57
CA TYR A 37 -16.88 -15.45 0.35
C TYR A 37 -16.21 -15.08 1.69
N SER A 38 -16.97 -14.48 2.61
CA SER A 38 -16.51 -14.11 3.94
C SER A 38 -16.01 -15.31 4.77
N SER A 39 -16.68 -16.46 4.63
CA SER A 39 -16.33 -17.71 5.33
C SER A 39 -15.30 -18.55 4.60
N GLY A 40 -14.88 -18.17 3.39
CA GLY A 40 -13.94 -18.95 2.54
C GLY A 40 -14.55 -20.25 2.01
N LYS A 41 -15.89 -20.39 2.04
CA LYS A 41 -16.60 -21.57 1.51
C LYS A 41 -16.71 -21.58 -0.01
N ALA A 42 -16.52 -20.44 -0.66
CA ALA A 42 -16.50 -20.32 -2.11
C ALA A 42 -15.48 -19.27 -2.55
N ALA A 43 -14.86 -19.49 -3.71
CA ALA A 43 -14.11 -18.47 -4.42
C ALA A 43 -15.07 -17.49 -5.11
N LEU A 44 -14.60 -16.27 -5.43
CA LEU A 44 -15.38 -15.30 -6.21
C LEU A 44 -15.80 -15.92 -7.56
N SER A 45 -17.04 -15.62 -7.97
CA SER A 45 -17.42 -15.83 -9.37
C SER A 45 -16.60 -14.90 -10.28
N GLU A 46 -16.52 -15.22 -11.55
CA GLU A 46 -15.80 -14.38 -12.50
C GLU A 46 -16.35 -12.95 -12.54
N THR A 47 -17.67 -12.80 -12.57
CA THR A 47 -18.35 -11.50 -12.51
C THR A 47 -17.99 -10.70 -11.26
N HIS A 48 -17.98 -11.36 -10.09
CA HIS A 48 -17.62 -10.69 -8.84
C HIS A 48 -16.10 -10.41 -8.76
N ALA A 49 -15.26 -11.24 -9.38
CA ALA A 49 -13.82 -10.97 -9.49
C ALA A 49 -13.55 -9.70 -10.31
N TRP A 50 -14.23 -9.53 -11.44
CA TRP A 50 -14.18 -8.30 -12.25
C TRP A 50 -14.67 -7.07 -11.48
N LEU A 51 -15.80 -7.21 -10.79
CA LEU A 51 -16.38 -6.13 -9.98
C LEU A 51 -15.42 -5.70 -8.87
N PHE A 52 -14.84 -6.66 -8.13
CA PHE A 52 -13.90 -6.36 -7.06
C PHE A 52 -12.61 -5.74 -7.60
N ALA A 53 -12.13 -6.21 -8.75
CA ALA A 53 -11.00 -5.61 -9.44
C ALA A 53 -11.23 -4.12 -9.73
N ASN A 54 -12.39 -3.78 -10.28
CA ASN A 54 -12.75 -2.39 -10.57
C ASN A 54 -12.89 -1.55 -9.29
N ILE A 55 -13.51 -2.09 -8.23
CA ILE A 55 -13.62 -1.36 -6.95
C ILE A 55 -12.24 -1.09 -6.37
N LEU A 56 -11.33 -2.05 -6.46
CA LEU A 56 -9.99 -1.99 -5.86
C LEU A 56 -8.96 -1.29 -6.74
N ASP A 57 -9.29 -0.99 -7.99
CA ASP A 57 -8.37 -0.46 -9.00
C ASP A 57 -7.17 -1.41 -9.24
N ILE A 58 -7.47 -2.70 -9.35
CA ILE A 58 -6.52 -3.78 -9.63
C ILE A 58 -6.82 -4.34 -11.01
N ASP A 59 -5.79 -4.79 -11.74
CA ASP A 59 -5.98 -5.48 -13.02
C ASP A 59 -6.93 -6.68 -12.85
N PRO A 60 -8.07 -6.69 -13.56
CA PRO A 60 -9.03 -7.79 -13.50
C PRO A 60 -8.42 -9.15 -13.80
N ALA A 61 -7.42 -9.25 -14.67
CA ALA A 61 -6.75 -10.51 -14.99
C ALA A 61 -6.09 -11.12 -13.74
N VAL A 62 -5.50 -10.29 -12.86
CA VAL A 62 -4.90 -10.71 -11.59
C VAL A 62 -5.97 -11.30 -10.66
N VAL A 63 -7.08 -10.59 -10.46
CA VAL A 63 -8.14 -11.01 -9.53
C VAL A 63 -8.81 -12.29 -10.04
N VAL A 64 -9.13 -12.35 -11.33
CA VAL A 64 -9.72 -13.56 -11.97
C VAL A 64 -8.77 -14.76 -11.85
N ALA A 65 -7.50 -14.60 -12.20
CA ALA A 65 -6.53 -15.70 -12.13
C ALA A 65 -6.35 -16.22 -10.70
N ASN A 66 -6.25 -15.32 -9.70
CA ASN A 66 -6.17 -15.69 -8.28
C ASN A 66 -7.41 -16.47 -7.81
N THR A 67 -8.61 -16.03 -8.18
CA THR A 67 -9.84 -16.70 -7.76
C THR A 67 -10.07 -18.03 -8.45
N LYS A 68 -9.68 -18.15 -9.73
CA LYS A 68 -9.69 -19.43 -10.45
C LYS A 68 -8.66 -20.40 -9.88
N TYR A 69 -7.48 -19.92 -9.51
CA TYR A 69 -6.47 -20.73 -8.81
C TYR A 69 -6.99 -21.22 -7.45
N GLU A 70 -7.56 -20.33 -6.63
CA GLU A 70 -8.19 -20.66 -5.35
C GLU A 70 -9.28 -21.74 -5.51
N HIS A 71 -10.15 -21.58 -6.49
CA HIS A 71 -11.20 -22.57 -6.78
C HIS A 71 -10.61 -23.93 -7.16
N ALA A 72 -9.57 -23.97 -8.00
CA ALA A 72 -8.92 -25.20 -8.41
C ALA A 72 -8.26 -25.92 -7.22
N ILE A 73 -7.61 -25.20 -6.31
CA ILE A 73 -7.04 -25.77 -5.08
C ILE A 73 -8.16 -26.30 -4.17
N ASN A 74 -9.23 -25.56 -3.97
CA ASN A 74 -10.34 -25.94 -3.07
C ASN A 74 -11.16 -27.13 -3.61
N THR A 75 -11.02 -27.45 -4.90
CA THR A 75 -11.69 -28.60 -5.56
C THR A 75 -10.71 -29.73 -5.92
N ASP A 76 -9.50 -29.72 -5.37
CA ASP A 76 -8.42 -30.70 -5.61
C ASP A 76 -8.11 -30.93 -7.11
N ASN A 77 -8.35 -29.89 -7.94
CA ASN A 77 -8.09 -29.95 -9.38
C ASN A 77 -6.67 -29.47 -9.70
N ASN A 78 -5.69 -30.35 -9.49
CA ASN A 78 -4.27 -30.02 -9.62
C ASN A 78 -3.88 -29.55 -11.04
N SER A 79 -4.52 -30.05 -12.09
CA SER A 79 -4.23 -29.62 -13.48
C SER A 79 -4.65 -28.18 -13.70
N LYS A 80 -5.86 -27.78 -13.24
CA LYS A 80 -6.34 -26.40 -13.31
C LYS A 80 -5.54 -25.47 -12.38
N ALA A 81 -5.17 -25.94 -11.19
CA ALA A 81 -4.33 -25.17 -10.28
C ALA A 81 -2.98 -24.85 -10.93
N LYS A 82 -2.30 -25.84 -11.51
CA LYS A 82 -1.04 -25.62 -12.22
C LYS A 82 -1.19 -24.65 -13.41
N PHE A 83 -2.25 -24.78 -14.18
CA PHE A 83 -2.54 -23.85 -15.28
C PHE A 83 -2.69 -22.40 -14.78
N TRP A 84 -3.53 -22.17 -13.77
CA TRP A 84 -3.76 -20.82 -13.26
C TRP A 84 -2.53 -20.24 -12.55
N GLN A 85 -1.71 -21.08 -11.89
CA GLN A 85 -0.42 -20.66 -11.35
C GLN A 85 0.52 -20.16 -12.46
N GLN A 86 0.54 -20.85 -13.60
CA GLN A 86 1.33 -20.42 -14.76
C GLN A 86 0.81 -19.09 -15.35
N GLN A 87 -0.52 -18.90 -15.40
CA GLN A 87 -1.09 -17.62 -15.86
C GLN A 87 -0.72 -16.48 -14.90
N LEU A 88 -0.80 -16.68 -13.60
CA LEU A 88 -0.36 -15.69 -12.61
C LEU A 88 1.12 -15.35 -12.79
N ASN A 89 1.98 -16.36 -12.91
CA ASN A 89 3.41 -16.14 -13.14
C ASN A 89 3.65 -15.32 -14.43
N LYS A 90 2.89 -15.60 -15.51
CA LYS A 90 2.98 -14.85 -16.76
C LYS A 90 2.55 -13.39 -16.57
N ILE A 91 1.39 -13.14 -15.94
CA ILE A 91 0.90 -11.78 -15.65
C ILE A 91 1.96 -10.99 -14.87
N PHE A 92 2.54 -11.58 -13.82
CA PHE A 92 3.56 -10.92 -13.00
C PHE A 92 4.92 -10.80 -13.70
N SER A 93 5.26 -11.68 -14.65
CA SER A 93 6.51 -11.57 -15.42
C SER A 93 6.43 -10.56 -16.57
N GLU A 94 5.23 -10.24 -17.05
CA GLU A 94 4.99 -9.21 -18.07
C GLU A 94 4.83 -7.81 -17.44
N SER A 95 4.69 -7.70 -16.10
CA SER A 95 4.74 -6.40 -15.44
C SER A 95 6.16 -5.86 -15.47
N GLU A 96 6.31 -4.59 -15.83
CA GLU A 96 7.61 -3.90 -15.74
C GLU A 96 8.18 -4.05 -14.32
N PRO A 97 9.48 -4.34 -14.20
CA PRO A 97 10.09 -4.48 -12.88
C PRO A 97 9.99 -3.18 -12.11
N ILE A 98 9.51 -3.26 -10.86
CA ILE A 98 9.48 -2.10 -9.97
C ILE A 98 10.93 -1.73 -9.63
N GLN A 99 11.35 -0.54 -10.04
CA GLN A 99 12.66 0.02 -9.67
C GLN A 99 12.57 0.69 -8.31
N ILE A 100 13.34 0.16 -7.34
CA ILE A 100 13.40 0.69 -5.97
C ILE A 100 14.78 1.28 -5.75
N GLN A 101 14.84 2.53 -5.32
CA GLN A 101 16.06 3.18 -4.88
C GLN A 101 16.10 3.24 -3.36
N ILE A 102 17.23 2.86 -2.77
CA ILE A 102 17.49 3.00 -1.34
C ILE A 102 18.34 4.25 -1.14
N ALA A 103 17.79 5.24 -0.44
CA ALA A 103 18.49 6.46 -0.11
C ALA A 103 19.39 6.21 1.11
N GLN A 104 20.67 6.19 0.90
CA GLN A 104 21.65 6.13 1.98
C GLN A 104 22.23 7.52 2.21
N PHE A 105 21.71 8.23 3.23
CA PHE A 105 22.21 9.53 3.63
C PHE A 105 22.27 9.64 5.16
N ASN A 106 23.05 10.60 5.63
CA ASN A 106 23.20 10.84 7.06
C ASN A 106 22.43 12.11 7.45
N PRO A 107 21.25 11.99 8.07
CA PRO A 107 20.47 13.14 8.52
C PRO A 107 21.13 13.80 9.72
N ILE A 108 21.00 15.13 9.85
CA ILE A 108 21.45 15.88 11.01
C ILE A 108 20.34 15.85 12.05
N VAL A 109 20.65 15.40 13.26
CA VAL A 109 19.68 15.33 14.36
C VAL A 109 19.12 16.72 14.67
N GLY A 110 17.79 16.85 14.63
CA GLY A 110 17.08 18.09 14.91
C GLY A 110 17.02 19.10 13.75
N ASP A 111 17.75 18.92 12.68
CA ASP A 111 17.72 19.83 11.52
C ASP A 111 16.69 19.35 10.47
N ILE A 112 15.41 19.43 10.86
CA ILE A 112 14.29 18.87 10.11
C ILE A 112 14.23 19.47 8.69
N LYS A 113 14.37 20.78 8.56
CA LYS A 113 14.28 21.49 7.26
C LYS A 113 15.38 21.11 6.30
N SER A 114 16.64 21.09 6.76
CA SER A 114 17.76 20.69 5.91
C SER A 114 17.68 19.22 5.53
N ASN A 115 17.20 18.35 6.43
CA ASN A 115 16.99 16.94 6.13
C ASN A 115 15.88 16.78 5.07
N ALA A 116 14.75 17.47 5.21
CA ALA A 116 13.66 17.46 4.22
C ALA A 116 14.15 17.91 2.84
N GLN A 117 14.94 18.99 2.77
CA GLN A 117 15.50 19.47 1.51
C GLN A 117 16.47 18.46 0.86
N LYS A 118 17.32 17.81 1.66
CA LYS A 118 18.19 16.75 1.17
C LYS A 118 17.41 15.55 0.67
N MET A 119 16.34 15.15 1.40
CA MET A 119 15.43 14.10 0.97
C MET A 119 14.80 14.46 -0.37
N LEU A 120 14.30 15.69 -0.52
CA LEU A 120 13.66 16.14 -1.77
C LEU A 120 14.64 16.09 -2.96
N ASN A 121 15.90 16.47 -2.78
CA ASN A 121 16.91 16.36 -3.84
C ASN A 121 17.14 14.91 -4.26
N LEU A 122 17.27 13.98 -3.30
CA LEU A 122 17.41 12.54 -3.58
C LEU A 122 16.17 11.96 -4.23
N ILE A 123 14.98 12.41 -3.85
CA ILE A 123 13.70 12.03 -4.47
C ILE A 123 13.69 12.46 -5.94
N GLN A 124 14.12 13.69 -6.24
CA GLN A 124 14.19 14.18 -7.60
C GLN A 124 15.20 13.39 -8.44
N GLU A 125 16.38 13.09 -7.91
CA GLU A 125 17.39 12.24 -8.59
C GLU A 125 16.84 10.84 -8.85
N ALA A 126 16.14 10.25 -7.89
CA ALA A 126 15.48 8.94 -8.03
C ALA A 126 14.40 8.96 -9.13
N ASN A 127 13.57 9.99 -9.12
CA ASN A 127 12.54 10.21 -10.12
C ASN A 127 13.13 10.34 -11.53
N ASP A 128 14.19 11.14 -11.68
CA ASP A 128 14.87 11.36 -12.96
C ASP A 128 15.57 10.09 -13.47
N SER A 129 15.96 9.18 -12.58
CA SER A 129 16.51 7.86 -12.91
C SER A 129 15.44 6.80 -13.22
N GLY A 130 14.15 7.14 -13.11
CA GLY A 130 13.04 6.23 -13.38
C GLY A 130 12.68 5.31 -12.22
N ALA A 131 13.08 5.63 -10.99
CA ALA A 131 12.67 4.85 -9.83
C ALA A 131 11.16 5.02 -9.55
N HIS A 132 10.50 3.92 -9.18
CA HIS A 132 9.09 3.90 -8.81
C HIS A 132 8.88 4.12 -7.32
N LEU A 133 9.89 3.78 -6.51
CA LEU A 133 9.89 3.94 -5.06
C LEU A 133 11.29 4.33 -4.59
N ILE A 134 11.36 5.32 -3.71
CA ILE A 134 12.56 5.61 -2.93
C ILE A 134 12.30 5.35 -1.44
N VAL A 135 13.23 4.67 -0.77
CA VAL A 135 13.14 4.30 0.64
C VAL A 135 14.26 4.98 1.41
N PHE A 136 13.92 5.71 2.45
CA PHE A 136 14.85 6.38 3.36
C PHE A 136 15.03 5.62 4.66
N PRO A 137 16.10 5.88 5.43
CA PRO A 137 16.32 5.30 6.74
C PRO A 137 15.22 5.63 7.76
N GLU A 138 15.24 4.90 8.88
CA GLU A 138 14.47 5.22 10.08
C GLU A 138 14.74 6.66 10.54
N LEU A 139 13.66 7.37 10.93
CA LEU A 139 13.72 8.76 11.40
C LEU A 139 14.54 9.70 10.51
N ALA A 140 14.50 9.46 9.19
CA ALA A 140 15.27 10.21 8.21
C ALA A 140 15.03 11.72 8.28
N LEU A 141 13.82 12.13 8.62
CA LEU A 141 13.44 13.54 8.69
C LEU A 141 14.04 14.25 9.93
N THR A 142 14.05 13.58 11.08
CA THR A 142 14.53 14.17 12.36
C THR A 142 15.97 13.88 12.66
N GLY A 143 16.57 12.91 11.98
CA GLY A 143 17.82 12.27 12.41
C GLY A 143 17.61 11.29 13.55
N TYR A 144 18.53 10.36 13.73
CA TYR A 144 18.50 9.32 14.76
C TYR A 144 19.77 9.36 15.62
N PRO A 145 19.65 9.29 16.95
CA PRO A 145 18.43 9.34 17.76
C PRO A 145 18.00 10.79 18.08
N PRO A 146 16.71 11.13 17.98
CA PRO A 146 16.21 12.48 18.31
C PRO A 146 16.09 12.76 19.80
N GLU A 147 16.12 11.74 20.65
CA GLU A 147 16.13 11.78 22.12
C GLU A 147 15.11 12.78 22.72
N ASP A 148 15.60 13.75 23.54
CA ASP A 148 14.78 14.75 24.23
C ASP A 148 14.13 15.79 23.28
N LEU A 149 14.58 15.88 22.04
CA LEU A 149 13.95 16.76 21.04
C LEU A 149 12.47 16.42 20.82
N LEU A 150 12.11 15.14 20.94
CA LEU A 150 10.73 14.67 20.79
C LEU A 150 9.75 15.31 21.79
N TYR A 151 10.24 15.79 22.92
CA TYR A 151 9.45 16.42 23.98
C TYR A 151 9.53 17.95 23.97
N ARG A 152 10.30 18.55 23.05
CA ARG A 152 10.36 19.99 22.91
C ARG A 152 9.10 20.53 22.26
N GLU A 153 8.61 21.62 22.82
CA GLU A 153 7.47 22.33 22.24
C GLU A 153 7.76 22.75 20.80
N GLY A 154 6.81 22.52 19.90
CA GLY A 154 6.91 22.86 18.48
C GLY A 154 7.74 21.88 17.63
N PHE A 155 8.40 20.88 18.21
CA PHE A 155 9.24 19.97 17.42
C PHE A 155 8.43 19.04 16.53
N ILE A 156 7.38 18.42 17.07
CA ILE A 156 6.49 17.54 16.31
C ILE A 156 5.67 18.33 15.28
N GLU A 157 5.27 19.56 15.61
CA GLU A 157 4.62 20.47 14.69
C GLU A 157 5.49 20.76 13.47
N GLN A 158 6.80 21.05 13.68
CA GLN A 158 7.75 21.22 12.57
C GLN A 158 7.92 19.94 11.74
N VAL A 159 7.94 18.77 12.36
CA VAL A 159 7.97 17.49 11.64
C VAL A 159 6.76 17.36 10.73
N ASN A 160 5.57 17.65 11.22
CA ASN A 160 4.33 17.58 10.43
C ASN A 160 4.32 18.59 9.28
N GLU A 161 4.78 19.83 9.52
CA GLU A 161 4.90 20.87 8.46
C GLU A 161 5.82 20.40 7.32
N GLU A 162 6.97 19.79 7.64
CA GLU A 162 7.89 19.30 6.61
C GLU A 162 7.39 18.03 5.92
N ILE A 163 6.61 17.17 6.60
CA ILE A 163 5.91 16.04 5.95
C ILE A 163 4.90 16.58 4.92
N GLU A 164 4.11 17.59 5.27
CA GLU A 164 3.18 18.24 4.33
C GLU A 164 3.92 18.92 3.17
N TYR A 165 5.05 19.58 3.45
CA TYR A 165 5.88 20.18 2.42
C TYR A 165 6.40 19.13 1.43
N LEU A 166 6.94 18.02 1.93
CA LEU A 166 7.39 16.89 1.10
C LEU A 166 6.21 16.34 0.27
N CYS A 167 5.05 16.13 0.88
CA CYS A 167 3.87 15.62 0.19
C CYS A 167 3.46 16.48 -1.01
N LYS A 168 3.54 17.82 -0.88
CA LYS A 168 3.23 18.78 -1.96
C LYS A 168 4.33 18.88 -3.02
N SER A 169 5.57 18.50 -2.66
CA SER A 169 6.76 18.69 -3.50
C SER A 169 7.21 17.42 -4.23
N VAL A 170 6.81 16.25 -3.76
CA VAL A 170 7.14 14.95 -4.36
C VAL A 170 6.47 14.81 -5.73
N PRO A 171 7.21 14.41 -6.80
CA PRO A 171 6.62 14.13 -8.10
C PRO A 171 5.57 12.99 -8.01
N SER A 172 4.49 13.10 -8.77
CA SER A 172 3.36 12.15 -8.69
C SER A 172 3.65 10.74 -9.20
N ASN A 173 4.74 10.55 -9.92
CA ASN A 173 5.14 9.27 -10.54
C ASN A 173 6.14 8.46 -9.69
N ILE A 174 6.55 8.95 -8.53
CA ILE A 174 7.39 8.23 -7.59
C ILE A 174 6.72 8.12 -6.22
N SER A 175 6.83 6.98 -5.58
CA SER A 175 6.43 6.78 -4.18
C SER A 175 7.63 7.01 -3.26
N VAL A 176 7.40 7.54 -2.07
CA VAL A 176 8.44 7.82 -1.08
C VAL A 176 8.09 7.17 0.24
N LEU A 177 9.01 6.40 0.82
CA LEU A 177 8.86 5.78 2.13
C LEU A 177 9.98 6.24 3.06
N PHE A 178 9.63 6.78 4.23
CA PHE A 178 10.59 7.23 5.24
C PHE A 178 10.03 7.12 6.66
N GLY A 179 10.93 7.11 7.66
CA GLY A 179 10.56 7.12 9.07
C GLY A 179 10.46 8.54 9.63
N ALA A 180 9.43 8.80 10.43
CA ALA A 180 9.28 10.04 11.20
C ALA A 180 8.49 9.82 12.49
N PRO A 181 8.75 10.62 13.56
CA PRO A 181 7.93 10.57 14.76
C PRO A 181 6.59 11.24 14.49
N GLN A 182 5.52 10.64 15.03
CA GLN A 182 4.18 11.19 14.95
C GLN A 182 3.48 11.17 16.29
N LYS A 183 2.66 12.17 16.58
CA LYS A 183 1.87 12.27 17.80
C LYS A 183 0.38 12.14 17.47
N THR A 184 -0.29 11.16 18.11
CA THR A 184 -1.73 10.96 17.98
C THR A 184 -2.30 10.69 19.38
N ASN A 185 -3.33 11.44 19.80
CA ASN A 185 -3.96 11.30 21.13
C ASN A 185 -2.95 11.30 22.28
N ASP A 186 -1.98 12.24 22.25
CA ASP A 186 -0.88 12.37 23.22
C ASP A 186 0.11 11.18 23.29
N LEU A 187 -0.03 10.20 22.43
CA LEU A 187 0.95 9.13 22.24
C LEU A 187 1.91 9.47 21.11
N LEU A 188 3.18 9.15 21.33
CA LEU A 188 4.25 9.33 20.36
C LEU A 188 4.57 7.98 19.71
N PHE A 189 4.61 7.98 18.37
CA PHE A 189 4.88 6.80 17.55
C PHE A 189 6.11 7.02 16.70
N ASN A 190 6.88 5.96 16.47
CA ASN A 190 7.85 5.89 15.39
C ASN A 190 7.13 5.30 14.18
N SER A 191 6.79 6.13 13.21
CA SER A 191 5.91 5.78 12.09
C SER A 191 6.68 5.66 10.79
N ALA A 192 6.23 4.75 9.93
CA ALA A 192 6.62 4.72 8.52
C ALA A 192 5.64 5.58 7.72
N ILE A 193 6.13 6.62 7.09
CA ILE A 193 5.35 7.54 6.28
C ILE A 193 5.51 7.15 4.81
N CYS A 194 4.39 6.96 4.12
CA CYS A 194 4.38 6.75 2.69
C CYS A 194 3.70 7.95 1.99
N ILE A 195 4.39 8.55 1.02
CA ILE A 195 3.83 9.57 0.13
C ILE A 195 3.66 8.96 -1.25
N GLN A 196 2.45 9.01 -1.77
CA GLN A 196 2.12 8.55 -3.12
C GLN A 196 1.00 9.43 -3.70
N HIS A 197 1.17 9.92 -4.94
CA HIS A 197 0.18 10.77 -5.62
C HIS A 197 -0.30 11.95 -4.77
N ASN A 198 0.61 12.61 -4.06
CA ASN A 198 0.33 13.71 -3.13
C ASN A 198 -0.61 13.32 -1.96
N LEU A 199 -0.69 12.04 -1.64
CA LEU A 199 -1.40 11.50 -0.48
C LEU A 199 -0.39 10.92 0.52
N ILE A 200 -0.69 11.10 1.80
CA ILE A 200 0.11 10.57 2.91
C ILE A 200 -0.64 9.39 3.51
N SER A 201 0.07 8.28 3.75
CA SER A 201 -0.38 7.16 4.57
C SER A 201 0.66 6.82 5.64
N HIS A 202 0.20 6.29 6.77
CA HIS A 202 0.99 6.00 7.97
C HIS A 202 0.84 4.54 8.37
#